data_7130961f0daa5d53d02ff04a14d98bdb
#
_entry.id   7130961f0daa5d53d02ff04a14d98bdb
#
_cell.length_a   1.000
_cell.length_b   1.000
_cell.length_c   1.000
_cell.angle_alpha   90.00
_cell.angle_beta   90.00
_cell.angle_gamma   90.00
#
_symmetry.space_group_name_H-M   'P 1'
#
loop_
_entity.id
_entity.type
_entity.pdbx_description
1 polymer ?
#
loop_
_entity_poly.entity_id
_entity_poly.type
_entity_poly.pdbx_seq_one_letter_code
_entity_poly.pdbx_strand_id
1 'polypeptide(L)'
;MTKIYCARWVLPIVSEPIEGGAVAVEGTRIASVGTRAEVVEKFPSGEVDDLGEAAIMPGFVNCHTHLELTALRGLLEPEEGDFFAWLRKVTVSRNERMSAGDLYASAVWGAIEAARAGVTCVGDASASGATTMRALRDAGLRAVVFQEAFGVDEREAAAQFEKVRAQVDSLRGVETALVTLGLSPHSPYTVAPPLLRMLAQFALDERVPLMMHAAESAAEQSFMLEGDGSFAESYARRGVVFNSPRMTTVRHLAQSGVLDARP
;
A
#
# COMPACT_ATOMS: atom_id res chain seq x y z
N MET A 1 -7.35 -22.22 23.24
CA MET A 1 -6.95 -21.72 24.59
C MET A 1 -7.11 -20.22 24.53
N THR A 2 -7.85 -19.63 25.48
CA THR A 2 -8.06 -18.17 25.54
C THR A 2 -6.92 -17.55 26.34
N LYS A 3 -6.31 -16.48 25.79
CA LYS A 3 -5.38 -15.63 26.52
C LYS A 3 -6.06 -14.31 26.86
N ILE A 4 -5.87 -13.83 28.09
CA ILE A 4 -6.42 -12.57 28.58
C ILE A 4 -5.26 -11.65 28.94
N TYR A 5 -5.12 -10.57 28.19
CA TYR A 5 -4.15 -9.52 28.47
C TYR A 5 -4.81 -8.42 29.28
N CYS A 6 -4.30 -8.18 30.49
CA CYS A 6 -4.77 -7.11 31.39
C CYS A 6 -3.76 -5.96 31.39
N ALA A 7 -4.23 -4.73 31.45
CA ALA A 7 -3.37 -3.55 31.59
C ALA A 7 -4.10 -2.44 32.34
N ARG A 8 -3.34 -1.44 32.82
CA ARG A 8 -3.95 -0.24 33.40
C ARG A 8 -4.92 0.42 32.42
N TRP A 9 -4.60 0.48 31.13
CA TRP A 9 -5.45 1.06 30.10
C TRP A 9 -5.67 0.11 28.93
N VAL A 10 -6.92 0.01 28.48
CA VAL A 10 -7.24 -0.51 27.16
C VAL A 10 -7.88 0.61 26.35
N LEU A 11 -7.32 0.86 25.17
CA LEU A 11 -7.73 1.93 24.23
C LEU A 11 -8.38 1.29 22.99
N PRO A 12 -9.70 1.05 23.00
CA PRO A 12 -10.36 0.39 21.87
C PRO A 12 -10.42 1.26 20.59
N ILE A 13 -10.21 2.56 20.73
CA ILE A 13 -10.28 3.62 19.70
C ILE A 13 -11.72 3.94 19.26
N VAL A 14 -12.56 2.91 19.12
CA VAL A 14 -13.97 3.04 18.70
C VAL A 14 -14.92 3.34 19.89
N SER A 15 -14.40 3.33 21.10
CA SER A 15 -15.10 3.65 22.35
C SER A 15 -14.14 4.32 23.34
N GLU A 16 -14.67 4.78 24.48
CA GLU A 16 -13.88 5.41 25.53
C GLU A 16 -12.78 4.47 26.05
N PRO A 17 -11.65 5.04 26.53
CA PRO A 17 -10.60 4.30 27.22
C PRO A 17 -11.16 3.55 28.45
N ILE A 18 -10.66 2.33 28.67
CA ILE A 18 -11.08 1.47 29.78
C ILE A 18 -9.93 1.41 30.80
N GLU A 19 -10.10 2.00 31.97
CA GLU A 19 -9.15 1.84 33.10
C GLU A 19 -9.32 0.46 33.71
N GLY A 20 -8.20 -0.21 34.06
CA GLY A 20 -8.21 -1.60 34.52
C GLY A 20 -8.83 -2.55 33.51
N GLY A 21 -8.50 -2.33 32.24
CA GLY A 21 -9.09 -3.06 31.12
C GLY A 21 -8.42 -4.39 30.82
N ALA A 22 -9.10 -5.22 30.05
CA ALA A 22 -8.59 -6.49 29.54
C ALA A 22 -9.05 -6.78 28.12
N VAL A 23 -8.23 -7.56 27.40
CA VAL A 23 -8.51 -8.07 26.06
C VAL A 23 -8.35 -9.59 26.09
N ALA A 24 -9.42 -10.33 25.77
CA ALA A 24 -9.36 -11.77 25.56
C ALA A 24 -9.12 -12.09 24.09
N VAL A 25 -8.18 -13.01 23.83
CA VAL A 25 -7.80 -13.46 22.49
C VAL A 25 -7.97 -14.98 22.36
N GLU A 26 -8.64 -15.42 21.32
CA GLU A 26 -8.80 -16.83 20.94
C GLU A 26 -8.21 -17.07 19.56
N GLY A 27 -7.12 -17.84 19.51
CA GLY A 27 -6.39 -18.05 18.27
C GLY A 27 -5.89 -16.72 17.70
N THR A 28 -6.45 -16.31 16.56
CA THR A 28 -6.06 -15.06 15.85
C THR A 28 -7.09 -13.94 15.98
N ARG A 29 -8.07 -14.09 16.89
CA ARG A 29 -9.20 -13.14 17.03
C ARG A 29 -9.30 -12.58 18.42
N ILE A 30 -9.67 -11.31 18.52
CA ILE A 30 -10.10 -10.69 19.76
C ILE A 30 -11.52 -11.23 20.06
N ALA A 31 -11.67 -11.90 21.20
CA ALA A 31 -12.92 -12.52 21.62
C ALA A 31 -13.74 -11.58 22.54
N SER A 32 -13.08 -10.73 23.31
CA SER A 32 -13.74 -9.73 24.18
C SER A 32 -12.78 -8.60 24.53
N VAL A 33 -13.36 -7.41 24.74
CA VAL A 33 -12.69 -6.24 25.29
C VAL A 33 -13.63 -5.66 26.36
N GLY A 34 -13.11 -5.30 27.53
CA GLY A 34 -13.90 -4.74 28.62
C GLY A 34 -13.05 -4.49 29.86
N THR A 35 -13.69 -4.30 31.00
CA THR A 35 -12.99 -4.27 32.29
C THR A 35 -12.41 -5.66 32.59
N ARG A 36 -11.35 -5.70 33.41
CA ARG A 36 -10.72 -6.96 33.81
C ARG A 36 -11.75 -7.93 34.45
N ALA A 37 -12.65 -7.43 35.27
CA ALA A 37 -13.65 -8.24 35.94
C ALA A 37 -14.60 -8.91 34.90
N GLU A 38 -15.15 -8.15 33.97
CA GLU A 38 -16.06 -8.65 32.93
C GLU A 38 -15.40 -9.69 32.04
N VAL A 39 -14.16 -9.43 31.61
CA VAL A 39 -13.46 -10.34 30.69
C VAL A 39 -13.05 -11.62 31.39
N VAL A 40 -12.54 -11.57 32.62
CA VAL A 40 -12.15 -12.76 33.39
C VAL A 40 -13.39 -13.60 33.75
N GLU A 41 -14.50 -12.97 34.13
CA GLU A 41 -15.75 -13.68 34.40
C GLU A 41 -16.27 -14.43 33.17
N LYS A 42 -16.17 -13.80 32.00
CA LYS A 42 -16.59 -14.41 30.72
C LYS A 42 -15.69 -15.56 30.27
N PHE A 43 -14.42 -15.55 30.65
CA PHE A 43 -13.42 -16.57 30.27
C PHE A 43 -12.70 -17.13 31.52
N PRO A 44 -13.39 -17.85 32.41
CA PRO A 44 -12.84 -18.25 33.72
C PRO A 44 -11.66 -19.23 33.61
N SER A 45 -11.48 -19.90 32.49
CA SER A 45 -10.35 -20.79 32.20
C SER A 45 -9.27 -20.14 31.35
N GLY A 46 -9.37 -18.82 31.07
CA GLY A 46 -8.38 -18.08 30.29
C GLY A 46 -7.08 -17.88 31.05
N GLU A 47 -5.97 -18.02 30.34
CA GLU A 47 -4.65 -17.68 30.86
C GLU A 47 -4.52 -16.14 30.94
N VAL A 48 -4.29 -15.62 32.15
CA VAL A 48 -4.19 -14.18 32.39
C VAL A 48 -2.73 -13.76 32.38
N ASP A 49 -2.42 -12.76 31.53
CA ASP A 49 -1.14 -12.06 31.46
C ASP A 49 -1.37 -10.60 31.85
N ASP A 50 -0.80 -10.17 32.98
CA ASP A 50 -0.97 -8.83 33.54
C ASP A 50 0.25 -7.96 33.14
N LEU A 51 0.01 -6.99 32.27
CA LEU A 51 1.03 -6.08 31.76
C LEU A 51 1.27 -4.87 32.69
N GLY A 52 0.54 -4.75 33.79
CA GLY A 52 0.70 -3.69 34.80
C GLY A 52 0.37 -2.29 34.27
N GLU A 53 1.29 -1.35 34.50
CA GLU A 53 1.19 0.06 34.07
C GLU A 53 1.38 0.27 32.58
N ALA A 54 0.71 -0.55 31.76
CA ALA A 54 0.75 -0.51 30.30
C ALA A 54 -0.59 -0.02 29.72
N ALA A 55 -0.56 0.30 28.43
CA ALA A 55 -1.75 0.51 27.62
C ALA A 55 -1.80 -0.51 26.46
N ILE A 56 -2.92 -1.19 26.34
CA ILE A 56 -3.20 -2.06 25.18
C ILE A 56 -4.01 -1.25 24.18
N MET A 57 -3.58 -1.25 22.93
CA MET A 57 -4.27 -0.58 21.82
C MET A 57 -4.15 -1.41 20.54
N PRO A 58 -5.02 -1.19 19.55
CA PRO A 58 -4.82 -1.76 18.21
C PRO A 58 -3.47 -1.37 17.65
N GLY A 59 -2.81 -2.28 16.93
CA GLY A 59 -1.59 -1.95 16.19
C GLY A 59 -1.87 -0.94 15.09
N PHE A 60 -0.86 -0.15 14.73
CA PHE A 60 -0.98 0.86 13.68
C PHE A 60 -1.19 0.21 12.31
N VAL A 61 -1.94 0.91 11.46
CA VAL A 61 -2.08 0.59 10.03
C VAL A 61 -1.35 1.67 9.25
N ASN A 62 -0.34 1.27 8.47
CA ASN A 62 0.30 2.16 7.51
C ASN A 62 -0.33 1.91 6.14
N CYS A 63 -1.15 2.85 5.69
CA CYS A 63 -1.92 2.69 4.45
C CYS A 63 -1.09 2.86 3.17
N HIS A 64 0.16 3.35 3.26
CA HIS A 64 0.99 3.58 2.09
C HIS A 64 2.47 3.37 2.37
N THR A 65 3.05 2.38 1.72
CA THR A 65 4.48 2.07 1.76
C THR A 65 4.99 1.62 0.39
N HIS A 66 6.32 1.68 0.23
CA HIS A 66 7.08 1.05 -0.86
C HIS A 66 8.23 0.26 -0.23
N LEU A 67 7.93 -0.87 0.39
CA LEU A 67 8.91 -1.62 1.18
C LEU A 67 10.10 -2.10 0.34
N GLU A 68 9.89 -2.41 -0.93
CA GLU A 68 10.97 -2.80 -1.85
C GLU A 68 12.01 -1.68 -2.08
N LEU A 69 11.69 -0.43 -1.72
CA LEU A 69 12.57 0.74 -1.87
C LEU A 69 13.29 1.15 -0.57
N THR A 70 13.08 0.45 0.53
CA THR A 70 13.68 0.78 1.84
C THR A 70 15.21 0.93 1.78
N ALA A 71 15.88 0.11 0.97
CA ALA A 71 17.33 0.14 0.80
C ALA A 71 17.84 1.38 0.03
N LEU A 72 16.96 2.17 -0.60
CA LEU A 72 17.32 3.41 -1.28
C LEU A 72 17.37 4.63 -0.34
N ARG A 73 17.07 4.45 0.93
CA ARG A 73 17.19 5.48 1.97
C ARG A 73 18.64 6.02 2.01
N GLY A 74 18.80 7.32 2.09
CA GLY A 74 20.11 7.99 2.03
C GLY A 74 20.62 8.27 0.61
N LEU A 75 20.00 7.67 -0.42
CA LEU A 75 20.39 7.88 -1.81
C LEU A 75 19.57 8.95 -2.52
N LEU A 76 18.32 9.13 -2.13
CA LEU A 76 17.32 9.93 -2.88
C LEU A 76 17.25 11.37 -2.40
N GLU A 77 17.65 11.66 -1.18
CA GLU A 77 17.51 12.95 -0.49
C GLU A 77 18.14 14.15 -1.26
N PRO A 78 19.24 14.00 -1.99
CA PRO A 78 19.78 15.12 -2.78
C PRO A 78 18.83 15.65 -3.86
N GLU A 79 17.85 14.85 -4.29
CA GLU A 79 16.89 15.21 -5.34
C GLU A 79 15.53 15.68 -4.81
N GLU A 80 15.33 15.81 -3.49
CA GLU A 80 14.02 16.16 -2.89
C GLU A 80 13.43 17.48 -3.39
N GLY A 81 14.26 18.41 -3.88
CA GLY A 81 13.81 19.68 -4.46
C GLY A 81 13.25 19.59 -5.88
N ASP A 82 13.46 18.49 -6.59
CA ASP A 82 12.97 18.24 -7.95
C ASP A 82 12.30 16.85 -8.04
N PHE A 83 10.99 16.84 -7.96
CA PHE A 83 10.20 15.60 -7.98
C PHE A 83 10.45 14.73 -9.21
N PHE A 84 10.61 15.33 -10.39
CA PHE A 84 10.88 14.58 -11.62
C PHE A 84 12.28 13.94 -11.60
N ALA A 85 13.29 14.67 -11.16
CA ALA A 85 14.65 14.13 -10.99
C ALA A 85 14.68 13.03 -9.93
N TRP A 86 13.98 13.23 -8.80
CA TRP A 86 13.82 12.23 -7.74
C TRP A 86 13.18 10.94 -8.25
N LEU A 87 12.02 11.02 -8.92
CA LEU A 87 11.31 9.87 -9.48
C LEU A 87 12.18 9.11 -10.51
N ARG A 88 12.89 9.84 -11.36
CA ARG A 88 13.83 9.24 -12.31
C ARG A 88 14.96 8.50 -11.59
N LYS A 89 15.50 9.05 -10.51
CA LYS A 89 16.56 8.43 -9.72
C LYS A 89 16.06 7.16 -9.01
N VAL A 90 14.87 7.20 -8.44
CA VAL A 90 14.19 5.99 -7.89
C VAL A 90 14.11 4.91 -8.96
N THR A 91 13.53 5.24 -10.12
CA THR A 91 13.29 4.29 -11.22
C THR A 91 14.59 3.66 -11.72
N VAL A 92 15.61 4.47 -11.98
CA VAL A 92 16.93 4.00 -12.43
C VAL A 92 17.60 3.14 -11.35
N SER A 93 17.61 3.61 -10.10
CA SER A 93 18.27 2.87 -9.02
C SER A 93 17.63 1.51 -8.79
N ARG A 94 16.29 1.47 -8.76
CA ARG A 94 15.53 0.24 -8.62
C ARG A 94 15.76 -0.73 -9.78
N ASN A 95 15.66 -0.26 -11.01
CA ASN A 95 15.64 -1.15 -12.18
C ASN A 95 17.04 -1.58 -12.64
N GLU A 96 18.06 -0.75 -12.45
CA GLU A 96 19.40 -1.00 -12.97
C GLU A 96 20.40 -1.42 -11.89
N ARG A 97 20.13 -1.16 -10.60
CA ARG A 97 21.07 -1.41 -9.52
C ARG A 97 20.60 -2.39 -8.47
N MET A 98 19.30 -2.73 -8.43
CA MET A 98 18.76 -3.70 -7.48
C MET A 98 18.39 -5.00 -8.17
N SER A 99 18.94 -6.10 -7.68
CA SER A 99 18.53 -7.45 -8.06
C SER A 99 17.21 -7.82 -7.37
N ALA A 100 16.58 -8.91 -7.81
CA ALA A 100 15.40 -9.47 -7.13
C ALA A 100 15.69 -9.83 -5.66
N GLY A 101 16.94 -10.23 -5.36
CA GLY A 101 17.40 -10.48 -3.98
C GLY A 101 17.47 -9.21 -3.15
N ASP A 102 17.95 -8.10 -3.73
CA ASP A 102 18.01 -6.80 -3.05
C ASP A 102 16.62 -6.24 -2.78
N LEU A 103 15.69 -6.34 -3.75
CA LEU A 103 14.29 -5.93 -3.56
C LEU A 103 13.61 -6.74 -2.45
N TYR A 104 13.86 -8.05 -2.41
CA TYR A 104 13.36 -8.90 -1.33
C TYR A 104 13.93 -8.51 0.03
N ALA A 105 15.25 -8.38 0.15
CA ALA A 105 15.90 -7.99 1.40
C ALA A 105 15.45 -6.61 1.89
N SER A 106 15.30 -5.65 0.96
CA SER A 106 14.75 -4.32 1.21
C SER A 106 13.34 -4.38 1.77
N ALA A 107 12.46 -5.18 1.16
CA ALA A 107 11.08 -5.34 1.61
C ALA A 107 11.00 -6.01 3.00
N VAL A 108 11.82 -7.04 3.26
CA VAL A 108 11.91 -7.68 4.59
C VAL A 108 12.38 -6.67 5.64
N TRP A 109 13.40 -5.88 5.33
CA TRP A 109 13.90 -4.86 6.25
C TRP A 109 12.81 -3.83 6.60
N GLY A 110 12.15 -3.25 5.59
CA GLY A 110 11.07 -2.30 5.82
C GLY A 110 9.91 -2.89 6.62
N ALA A 111 9.54 -4.16 6.37
CA ALA A 111 8.52 -4.87 7.15
C ALA A 111 8.92 -5.04 8.63
N ILE A 112 10.18 -5.39 8.90
CA ILE A 112 10.71 -5.50 10.27
C ILE A 112 10.70 -4.15 10.98
N GLU A 113 11.12 -3.06 10.31
CA GLU A 113 11.09 -1.71 10.87
C GLU A 113 9.65 -1.28 11.20
N ALA A 114 8.70 -1.53 10.26
CA ALA A 114 7.29 -1.25 10.48
C ALA A 114 6.74 -2.01 11.70
N ALA A 115 7.01 -3.31 11.80
CA ALA A 115 6.58 -4.12 12.95
C ALA A 115 7.19 -3.63 14.28
N ARG A 116 8.47 -3.25 14.29
CA ARG A 116 9.13 -2.68 15.48
C ARG A 116 8.56 -1.32 15.90
N ALA A 117 8.00 -0.57 14.95
CA ALA A 117 7.30 0.69 15.21
C ALA A 117 5.82 0.50 15.62
N GLY A 118 5.37 -0.75 15.82
CA GLY A 118 3.99 -1.06 16.21
C GLY A 118 2.99 -1.10 15.05
N VAL A 119 3.46 -1.09 13.80
CA VAL A 119 2.61 -1.28 12.61
C VAL A 119 2.31 -2.77 12.47
N THR A 120 1.04 -3.12 12.38
CA THR A 120 0.56 -4.50 12.27
C THR A 120 -0.08 -4.83 10.91
N CYS A 121 -0.31 -3.80 10.09
CA CYS A 121 -0.84 -3.94 8.74
C CYS A 121 -0.28 -2.84 7.83
N VAL A 122 0.10 -3.19 6.61
CA VAL A 122 0.56 -2.22 5.61
C VAL A 122 -0.24 -2.32 4.32
N GLY A 123 -0.48 -1.16 3.67
CA GLY A 123 -0.80 -1.07 2.25
C GLY A 123 0.48 -0.76 1.51
N ASP A 124 0.96 -1.69 0.68
CA ASP A 124 2.25 -1.55 0.01
C ASP A 124 2.09 -1.47 -1.50
N ALA A 125 2.44 -0.35 -2.10
CA ALA A 125 2.52 -0.19 -3.55
C ALA A 125 3.87 -0.75 -4.04
N SER A 126 3.82 -1.76 -4.90
CA SER A 126 5.02 -2.50 -5.33
C SER A 126 4.98 -2.84 -6.81
N ALA A 127 6.03 -2.50 -7.53
CA ALA A 127 6.22 -2.95 -8.90
C ALA A 127 6.69 -4.42 -8.97
N SER A 128 7.18 -4.98 -7.84
CA SER A 128 7.60 -6.38 -7.68
C SER A 128 6.68 -7.17 -6.76
N GLY A 129 5.35 -7.09 -6.96
CA GLY A 129 4.35 -7.61 -6.04
C GLY A 129 4.62 -9.02 -5.51
N ALA A 130 5.01 -9.98 -6.37
CA ALA A 130 5.35 -11.34 -5.93
C ALA A 130 6.50 -11.37 -4.90
N THR A 131 7.53 -10.55 -5.11
CA THR A 131 8.68 -10.44 -4.20
C THR A 131 8.26 -9.84 -2.87
N THR A 132 7.48 -8.76 -2.90
CA THR A 132 6.99 -8.07 -1.71
C THR A 132 6.00 -8.93 -0.92
N MET A 133 5.06 -9.61 -1.60
CA MET A 133 4.14 -10.57 -0.94
C MET A 133 4.90 -11.67 -0.20
N ARG A 134 5.95 -12.21 -0.83
CA ARG A 134 6.83 -13.20 -0.19
C ARG A 134 7.53 -12.60 1.03
N ALA A 135 8.13 -11.42 0.91
CA ALA A 135 8.84 -10.75 2.00
C ALA A 135 7.94 -10.47 3.21
N LEU A 136 6.74 -9.98 2.98
CA LEU A 136 5.74 -9.69 4.01
C LEU A 136 5.24 -10.96 4.70
N ARG A 137 5.01 -12.03 3.95
CA ARG A 137 4.65 -13.34 4.51
C ARG A 137 5.77 -13.88 5.38
N ASP A 138 7.01 -13.83 4.91
CA ASP A 138 8.18 -14.34 5.64
C ASP A 138 8.48 -13.49 6.89
N ALA A 139 8.19 -12.17 6.86
CA ALA A 139 8.24 -11.28 8.02
C ALA A 139 7.05 -11.45 8.98
N GLY A 140 5.98 -12.12 8.58
CA GLY A 140 4.77 -12.29 9.37
C GLY A 140 3.92 -11.02 9.54
N LEU A 141 4.06 -10.02 8.65
CA LEU A 141 3.31 -8.77 8.70
C LEU A 141 2.08 -8.85 7.79
N ARG A 142 0.93 -8.43 8.31
CA ARG A 142 -0.31 -8.33 7.53
C ARG A 142 -0.19 -7.23 6.47
N ALA A 143 -0.68 -7.51 5.25
CA ALA A 143 -0.61 -6.53 4.17
C ALA A 143 -1.69 -6.69 3.11
N VAL A 144 -1.97 -5.58 2.42
CA VAL A 144 -2.47 -5.57 1.05
C VAL A 144 -1.32 -5.07 0.17
N VAL A 145 -0.85 -5.92 -0.75
CA VAL A 145 0.19 -5.55 -1.72
C VAL A 145 -0.48 -5.11 -3.00
N PHE A 146 -0.38 -3.84 -3.31
CA PHE A 146 -0.95 -3.23 -4.50
C PHE A 146 0.08 -3.34 -5.63
N GLN A 147 -0.16 -4.27 -6.56
CA GLN A 147 0.68 -4.41 -7.75
C GLN A 147 0.61 -3.16 -8.60
N GLU A 148 1.73 -2.49 -8.77
CA GLU A 148 1.79 -1.29 -9.60
C GLU A 148 1.65 -1.62 -11.09
N ALA A 149 0.87 -0.77 -11.77
CA ALA A 149 0.64 -0.81 -13.19
C ALA A 149 1.11 0.51 -13.82
N PHE A 150 1.89 0.40 -14.89
CA PHE A 150 2.44 1.52 -15.66
C PHE A 150 2.03 1.37 -17.13
N GLY A 151 1.92 2.49 -17.83
CA GLY A 151 1.65 2.49 -19.26
C GLY A 151 1.31 3.89 -19.73
N VAL A 152 2.33 4.60 -20.23
CA VAL A 152 2.24 6.03 -20.60
C VAL A 152 1.80 6.26 -22.06
N ASP A 153 1.92 5.26 -22.93
CA ASP A 153 1.54 5.41 -24.32
C ASP A 153 0.11 4.94 -24.56
N GLU A 154 -0.76 5.84 -24.98
CA GLU A 154 -2.17 5.54 -25.22
C GLU A 154 -2.38 4.47 -26.28
N ARG A 155 -1.45 4.37 -27.25
CA ARG A 155 -1.49 3.39 -28.34
C ARG A 155 -1.32 1.96 -27.84
N GLU A 156 -0.65 1.80 -26.69
CA GLU A 156 -0.35 0.50 -26.08
C GLU A 156 -1.31 0.11 -24.95
N ALA A 157 -2.31 0.93 -24.64
CA ALA A 157 -3.17 0.75 -23.47
C ALA A 157 -3.78 -0.66 -23.38
N ALA A 158 -4.31 -1.20 -24.47
CA ALA A 158 -4.91 -2.54 -24.49
C ALA A 158 -3.88 -3.64 -24.21
N ALA A 159 -2.70 -3.56 -24.81
CA ALA A 159 -1.64 -4.54 -24.60
C ALA A 159 -1.08 -4.49 -23.16
N GLN A 160 -0.96 -3.30 -22.58
CA GLN A 160 -0.54 -3.12 -21.20
C GLN A 160 -1.60 -3.64 -20.22
N PHE A 161 -2.87 -3.40 -20.50
CA PHE A 161 -3.97 -3.95 -19.70
C PHE A 161 -3.90 -5.48 -19.61
N GLU A 162 -3.73 -6.17 -20.74
CA GLU A 162 -3.62 -7.63 -20.74
C GLU A 162 -2.42 -8.15 -19.92
N LYS A 163 -1.29 -7.45 -19.98
CA LYS A 163 -0.12 -7.78 -19.13
C LYS A 163 -0.42 -7.63 -17.65
N VAL A 164 -1.05 -6.51 -17.26
CA VAL A 164 -1.42 -6.26 -15.87
C VAL A 164 -2.44 -7.29 -15.39
N ARG A 165 -3.44 -7.61 -16.19
CA ARG A 165 -4.44 -8.65 -15.88
C ARG A 165 -3.78 -9.99 -15.63
N ALA A 166 -2.92 -10.45 -16.53
CA ALA A 166 -2.20 -11.72 -16.38
C ALA A 166 -1.31 -11.72 -15.12
N GLN A 167 -0.69 -10.59 -14.78
CA GLN A 167 0.11 -10.44 -13.58
C GLN A 167 -0.75 -10.54 -12.31
N VAL A 168 -1.88 -9.84 -12.27
CA VAL A 168 -2.86 -9.92 -11.15
C VAL A 168 -3.36 -11.36 -10.98
N ASP A 169 -3.73 -12.05 -12.05
CA ASP A 169 -4.19 -13.44 -12.02
C ASP A 169 -3.11 -14.38 -11.44
N SER A 170 -1.86 -14.17 -11.83
CA SER A 170 -0.72 -14.92 -11.27
C SER A 170 -0.53 -14.66 -9.76
N LEU A 171 -0.68 -13.41 -9.33
CA LEU A 171 -0.48 -13.02 -7.93
C LEU A 171 -1.61 -13.49 -7.01
N ARG A 172 -2.83 -13.62 -7.52
CA ARG A 172 -3.95 -14.23 -6.76
C ARG A 172 -3.62 -15.64 -6.27
N GLY A 173 -2.84 -16.40 -7.04
CA GLY A 173 -2.41 -17.75 -6.68
C GLY A 173 -1.44 -17.83 -5.49
N VAL A 174 -0.89 -16.70 -5.06
CA VAL A 174 0.07 -16.64 -3.95
C VAL A 174 -0.43 -15.86 -2.73
N GLU A 175 -1.70 -15.44 -2.75
CA GLU A 175 -2.36 -14.83 -1.60
C GLU A 175 -2.44 -15.77 -0.40
N THR A 176 -2.46 -15.20 0.78
CA THR A 176 -2.66 -15.91 2.05
C THR A 176 -3.65 -15.16 2.92
N ALA A 177 -4.05 -15.75 4.06
CA ALA A 177 -4.88 -15.04 5.04
C ALA A 177 -4.18 -13.80 5.64
N LEU A 178 -2.86 -13.70 5.51
CA LEU A 178 -2.06 -12.59 6.05
C LEU A 178 -1.76 -11.53 5.00
N VAL A 179 -1.47 -11.93 3.77
CA VAL A 179 -1.04 -11.04 2.68
C VAL A 179 -1.97 -11.22 1.49
N THR A 180 -2.67 -10.19 1.13
CA THR A 180 -3.62 -10.16 0.01
C THR A 180 -3.17 -9.21 -1.08
N LEU A 181 -3.81 -9.30 -2.23
CA LEU A 181 -3.49 -8.53 -3.43
C LEU A 181 -4.42 -7.32 -3.57
N GLY A 182 -3.84 -6.22 -4.04
CA GLY A 182 -4.51 -5.05 -4.58
C GLY A 182 -3.93 -4.68 -5.95
N LEU A 183 -4.48 -3.67 -6.58
CA LEU A 183 -3.99 -3.10 -7.84
C LEU A 183 -3.67 -1.61 -7.63
N SER A 184 -2.52 -1.16 -8.13
CA SER A 184 -2.13 0.24 -8.11
C SER A 184 -1.85 0.73 -9.53
N PRO A 185 -2.82 1.34 -10.24
CA PRO A 185 -2.47 2.23 -11.34
C PRO A 185 -1.57 3.33 -10.76
N HIS A 186 -0.26 3.31 -11.08
CA HIS A 186 0.75 4.04 -10.31
C HIS A 186 0.36 5.52 -10.05
N SER A 187 0.16 6.29 -11.11
CA SER A 187 -0.21 7.71 -11.01
C SER A 187 -0.85 8.21 -12.31
N PRO A 188 -1.56 9.36 -12.30
CA PRO A 188 -2.23 9.89 -13.50
C PRO A 188 -1.25 10.38 -14.58
N TYR A 189 0.01 10.58 -14.23
CA TYR A 189 1.07 10.96 -15.19
C TYR A 189 1.91 9.78 -15.68
N THR A 190 1.72 8.57 -15.17
CA THR A 190 2.41 7.35 -15.60
C THR A 190 1.47 6.27 -16.15
N VAL A 191 0.17 6.52 -16.07
CA VAL A 191 -0.87 5.63 -16.61
C VAL A 191 -1.75 6.44 -17.55
N ALA A 192 -1.68 6.13 -18.83
CA ALA A 192 -2.45 6.84 -19.85
C ALA A 192 -3.97 6.72 -19.61
N PRO A 193 -4.77 7.76 -19.92
CA PRO A 193 -6.20 7.78 -19.63
C PRO A 193 -7.01 6.57 -20.13
N PRO A 194 -6.75 6.00 -21.33
CA PRO A 194 -7.42 4.76 -21.75
C PRO A 194 -7.12 3.57 -20.84
N LEU A 195 -5.84 3.37 -20.49
CA LEU A 195 -5.42 2.29 -19.60
C LEU A 195 -6.00 2.46 -18.21
N LEU A 196 -6.01 3.69 -17.67
CA LEU A 196 -6.56 3.98 -16.35
C LEU A 196 -8.04 3.57 -16.24
N ARG A 197 -8.86 3.90 -17.27
CA ARG A 197 -10.26 3.48 -17.29
C ARG A 197 -10.43 1.96 -17.31
N MET A 198 -9.60 1.25 -18.08
CA MET A 198 -9.64 -0.21 -18.14
C MET A 198 -9.28 -0.84 -16.79
N LEU A 199 -8.25 -0.30 -16.11
CA LEU A 199 -7.81 -0.78 -14.80
C LEU A 199 -8.84 -0.47 -13.70
N ALA A 200 -9.46 0.71 -13.72
CA ALA A 200 -10.51 1.06 -12.78
C ALA A 200 -11.75 0.14 -12.93
N GLN A 201 -12.19 -0.09 -14.17
CA GLN A 201 -13.28 -1.02 -14.44
C GLN A 201 -12.95 -2.44 -14.02
N PHE A 202 -11.74 -2.92 -14.33
CA PHE A 202 -11.27 -4.24 -13.91
C PHE A 202 -11.26 -4.38 -12.39
N ALA A 203 -10.76 -3.38 -11.66
CA ALA A 203 -10.72 -3.40 -10.20
C ALA A 203 -12.15 -3.49 -9.61
N LEU A 204 -13.11 -2.76 -10.21
CA LEU A 204 -14.51 -2.79 -9.81
C LEU A 204 -15.15 -4.17 -10.08
N ASP A 205 -15.02 -4.70 -11.29
CA ASP A 205 -15.63 -5.95 -11.72
C ASP A 205 -15.09 -7.14 -10.93
N GLU A 206 -13.79 -7.17 -10.72
CA GLU A 206 -13.07 -8.24 -10.02
C GLU A 206 -12.97 -8.03 -8.50
N ARG A 207 -13.50 -6.91 -7.99
CA ARG A 207 -13.44 -6.54 -6.57
C ARG A 207 -12.03 -6.54 -5.99
N VAL A 208 -11.07 -6.10 -6.79
CA VAL A 208 -9.67 -5.93 -6.36
C VAL A 208 -9.54 -4.56 -5.69
N PRO A 209 -9.03 -4.47 -4.45
CA PRO A 209 -8.73 -3.18 -3.83
C PRO A 209 -7.81 -2.35 -4.71
N LEU A 210 -8.08 -1.05 -4.82
CA LEU A 210 -7.32 -0.14 -5.67
C LEU A 210 -6.62 0.93 -4.82
N MET A 211 -5.38 1.26 -5.16
CA MET A 211 -4.61 2.38 -4.61
C MET A 211 -3.99 3.15 -5.77
N MET A 212 -3.78 4.46 -5.62
CA MET A 212 -3.13 5.27 -6.65
C MET A 212 -2.48 6.50 -6.04
N HIS A 213 -1.28 6.86 -6.51
CA HIS A 213 -0.68 8.17 -6.21
C HIS A 213 -1.45 9.26 -6.95
N ALA A 214 -1.77 10.35 -6.28
CA ALA A 214 -2.56 11.42 -6.87
C ALA A 214 -2.30 12.76 -6.19
N ALA A 215 -2.16 13.81 -6.99
CA ALA A 215 -1.95 15.19 -6.52
C ALA A 215 -0.71 15.35 -5.64
N GLU A 216 0.38 14.65 -5.98
CA GLU A 216 1.58 14.56 -5.14
C GLU A 216 2.66 15.61 -5.46
N SER A 217 2.58 16.29 -6.60
CA SER A 217 3.61 17.27 -6.98
C SER A 217 3.09 18.40 -7.87
N ALA A 218 3.80 19.52 -7.85
CA ALA A 218 3.57 20.63 -8.78
C ALA A 218 3.83 20.22 -10.25
N ALA A 219 4.78 19.31 -10.48
CA ALA A 219 5.05 18.76 -11.82
C ALA A 219 3.88 17.95 -12.36
N GLU A 220 3.23 17.14 -11.52
CA GLU A 220 1.97 16.47 -11.87
C GLU A 220 0.88 17.48 -12.20
N GLN A 221 0.69 18.49 -11.35
CA GLN A 221 -0.35 19.49 -11.55
C GLN A 221 -0.17 20.22 -12.90
N SER A 222 1.05 20.68 -13.23
CA SER A 222 1.37 21.33 -14.49
C SER A 222 1.06 20.41 -15.69
N PHE A 223 1.50 19.15 -15.61
CA PHE A 223 1.22 18.16 -16.65
C PHE A 223 -0.29 17.88 -16.82
N MET A 224 -1.03 17.71 -15.73
CA MET A 224 -2.46 17.38 -15.79
C MET A 224 -3.32 18.56 -16.25
N LEU A 225 -3.03 19.78 -15.82
CA LEU A 225 -3.81 20.97 -16.17
C LEU A 225 -3.40 21.55 -17.53
N GLU A 226 -2.08 21.75 -17.71
CA GLU A 226 -1.54 22.50 -18.84
C GLU A 226 -0.92 21.60 -19.94
N GLY A 227 -0.67 20.33 -19.61
CA GLY A 227 -0.02 19.37 -20.51
C GLY A 227 1.41 19.80 -20.85
N ASP A 228 2.10 20.42 -19.92
CA ASP A 228 3.45 20.92 -20.05
C ASP A 228 4.37 20.44 -18.92
N GLY A 229 5.58 20.99 -18.84
CA GLY A 229 6.57 20.65 -17.81
C GLY A 229 7.33 19.36 -18.09
N SER A 230 8.10 18.94 -17.08
CA SER A 230 9.11 17.87 -17.21
C SER A 230 8.54 16.54 -17.73
N PHE A 231 7.30 16.17 -17.35
CA PHE A 231 6.66 14.96 -17.85
C PHE A 231 6.34 15.08 -19.34
N ALA A 232 5.70 16.17 -19.78
CA ALA A 232 5.35 16.40 -21.18
C ALA A 232 6.61 16.39 -22.06
N GLU A 233 7.65 17.10 -21.65
CA GLU A 233 8.93 17.15 -22.37
C GLU A 233 9.60 15.76 -22.45
N SER A 234 9.57 15.01 -21.37
CA SER A 234 10.12 13.65 -21.34
C SER A 234 9.39 12.72 -22.32
N TYR A 235 8.07 12.80 -22.37
CA TYR A 235 7.25 11.98 -23.26
C TYR A 235 7.44 12.39 -24.72
N ALA A 236 7.47 13.69 -25.01
CA ALA A 236 7.75 14.19 -26.35
C ALA A 236 9.11 13.69 -26.87
N ARG A 237 10.18 13.77 -26.08
CA ARG A 237 11.52 13.27 -26.44
C ARG A 237 11.54 11.77 -26.72
N ARG A 238 10.66 11.00 -26.11
CA ARG A 238 10.57 9.53 -26.26
C ARG A 238 9.56 9.11 -27.34
N GLY A 239 8.90 10.05 -28.01
CA GLY A 239 7.83 9.76 -28.99
C GLY A 239 6.59 9.08 -28.38
N VAL A 240 6.36 9.25 -27.07
CA VAL A 240 5.21 8.71 -26.37
C VAL A 240 3.98 9.57 -26.66
N VAL A 241 2.86 8.94 -27.00
CA VAL A 241 1.57 9.61 -27.12
C VAL A 241 0.83 9.55 -25.79
N PHE A 242 0.79 10.68 -25.11
CA PHE A 242 0.02 10.89 -23.88
C PHE A 242 -0.72 12.22 -23.99
N ASN A 243 -2.03 12.16 -24.11
CA ASN A 243 -2.87 13.35 -24.14
C ASN A 243 -3.27 13.76 -22.73
N SER A 244 -2.69 14.86 -22.22
CA SER A 244 -3.07 15.40 -20.93
C SER A 244 -4.58 15.66 -20.87
N PRO A 245 -5.26 15.26 -19.79
CA PRO A 245 -6.72 15.42 -19.67
C PRO A 245 -7.17 16.89 -19.50
N ARG A 246 -6.25 17.83 -19.35
CA ARG A 246 -6.51 19.27 -19.17
C ARG A 246 -7.49 19.57 -18.02
N MET A 247 -7.30 18.87 -16.91
CA MET A 247 -8.11 19.04 -15.70
C MET A 247 -7.32 18.66 -14.45
N THR A 248 -7.85 18.96 -13.26
CA THR A 248 -7.23 18.55 -12.01
C THR A 248 -7.17 17.02 -11.89
N THR A 249 -6.15 16.51 -11.22
CA THR A 249 -5.99 15.07 -10.96
C THR A 249 -7.27 14.45 -10.40
N VAL A 250 -7.85 15.01 -9.34
CA VAL A 250 -9.06 14.46 -8.69
C VAL A 250 -10.23 14.37 -9.67
N ARG A 251 -10.42 15.40 -10.50
CA ARG A 251 -11.48 15.39 -11.53
C ARG A 251 -11.23 14.32 -12.58
N HIS A 252 -9.97 14.15 -12.99
CA HIS A 252 -9.59 13.10 -13.94
C HIS A 252 -9.87 11.71 -13.37
N LEU A 253 -9.49 11.44 -12.11
CA LEU A 253 -9.75 10.16 -11.44
C LEU A 253 -11.25 9.86 -11.33
N ALA A 254 -12.06 10.86 -10.97
CA ALA A 254 -13.52 10.73 -10.94
C ALA A 254 -14.09 10.37 -12.32
N GLN A 255 -13.66 11.05 -13.39
CA GLN A 255 -14.13 10.78 -14.75
C GLN A 255 -13.60 9.45 -15.33
N SER A 256 -12.54 8.91 -14.76
CA SER A 256 -11.95 7.63 -15.19
C SER A 256 -12.54 6.43 -14.43
N GLY A 257 -13.50 6.65 -13.52
CA GLY A 257 -14.12 5.57 -12.73
C GLY A 257 -13.27 5.07 -11.56
N VAL A 258 -12.11 5.70 -11.28
CA VAL A 258 -11.23 5.28 -10.17
C VAL A 258 -11.94 5.40 -8.83
N LEU A 259 -12.70 6.49 -8.61
CA LEU A 259 -13.42 6.71 -7.36
C LEU A 259 -14.60 5.75 -7.17
N ASP A 260 -15.14 5.17 -8.24
CA ASP A 260 -16.19 4.16 -8.18
C ASP A 260 -15.64 2.82 -7.69
N ALA A 261 -14.38 2.52 -7.98
CA ALA A 261 -13.67 1.36 -7.46
C ALA A 261 -13.34 1.45 -5.96
N ARG A 262 -13.72 2.55 -5.30
CA ARG A 262 -13.49 2.81 -3.86
C ARG A 262 -12.02 2.62 -3.47
N PRO A 263 -11.11 3.42 -4.05
CA PRO A 263 -9.69 3.37 -3.78
C PRO A 263 -9.35 3.76 -2.33
#